data_f606699514ebd42347c6ee69a9b4a974
#
_entry.id   f606699514ebd42347c6ee69a9b4a974
#
_cell.length_a   1.000
_cell.length_b   1.000
_cell.length_c   1.000
_cell.angle_alpha   90.00
_cell.angle_beta   90.00
_cell.angle_gamma   90.00
#
_symmetry.space_group_name_H-M   'P 1'
#
loop_
_entity.id
_entity.type
_entity.pdbx_description
1 polymer ?
#
loop_
_entity_poly.entity_id
_entity_poly.type
_entity_poly.pdbx_seq_one_letter_code
_entity_poly.pdbx_strand_id
1 'polypeptide(L)'
;HLRKSKGKGIAIDGVPIKRSSELMGLAHVIFFSPEDLKIIKNGPSERRRFVNMELCQLDPLYLYDLAEYNKVLMQRNKLLKQISFSPSLESTLSIWDEKLIEYGEKIIVRRQQFVDELDKIVLQVAKNLTGEKEIIKTLYEPDVSAGNFEKALAESKERDMKFCST
;
A
#
# COMPACT_ATOMS: atom_id res chain seq x y z
N HIS A 1 -6.86 -24.75 11.81
CA HIS A 1 -6.17 -25.92 12.38
C HIS A 1 -4.69 -25.89 12.00
N LEU A 2 -3.81 -25.84 13.00
CA LEU A 2 -2.36 -25.99 12.83
C LEU A 2 -2.01 -27.46 13.04
N ARG A 3 -1.55 -28.13 11.99
CA ARG A 3 -0.96 -29.48 12.10
C ARG A 3 0.55 -29.37 11.94
N LYS A 4 1.32 -30.01 12.83
CA LYS A 4 2.79 -29.96 12.91
C LYS A 4 3.52 -30.40 11.61
N SER A 5 2.84 -31.05 10.67
CA SER A 5 3.39 -31.63 9.44
C SER A 5 2.70 -31.18 8.13
N LYS A 6 1.71 -30.29 8.18
CA LYS A 6 1.00 -29.78 7.00
C LYS A 6 0.96 -28.26 7.08
N GLY A 7 1.05 -27.60 5.92
CA GLY A 7 0.94 -26.14 5.82
C GLY A 7 -0.34 -25.59 6.47
N LYS A 8 -0.34 -24.30 6.79
CA LYS A 8 -1.49 -23.60 7.37
C LYS A 8 -2.65 -23.66 6.38
N GLY A 9 -3.78 -24.22 6.79
CA GLY A 9 -5.03 -24.18 6.04
C GLY A 9 -6.00 -23.20 6.71
N ILE A 10 -6.71 -22.43 5.89
CA ILE A 10 -7.73 -21.49 6.34
C ILE A 10 -9.06 -21.95 5.76
N ALA A 11 -10.14 -21.86 6.55
CA ALA A 11 -11.50 -22.18 6.11
C ALA A 11 -12.47 -21.12 6.66
N ILE A 12 -13.49 -20.77 5.85
CA ILE A 12 -14.63 -19.94 6.25
C ILE A 12 -15.83 -20.86 6.33
N ASP A 13 -16.49 -20.91 7.48
CA ASP A 13 -17.64 -21.78 7.76
C ASP A 13 -17.40 -23.25 7.38
N GLY A 14 -16.17 -23.73 7.61
CA GLY A 14 -15.78 -25.10 7.29
C GLY A 14 -15.32 -25.31 5.84
N VAL A 15 -15.50 -24.35 4.94
CA VAL A 15 -15.07 -24.41 3.54
C VAL A 15 -13.64 -23.89 3.40
N PRO A 16 -12.69 -24.71 2.94
CA PRO A 16 -11.31 -24.28 2.74
C PRO A 16 -11.19 -23.15 1.69
N ILE A 17 -10.49 -22.08 2.04
CA ILE A 17 -10.16 -21.00 1.11
C ILE A 17 -8.75 -21.16 0.57
N LYS A 18 -8.54 -20.66 -0.67
CA LYS A 18 -7.24 -20.78 -1.35
C LYS A 18 -6.31 -19.62 -1.02
N ARG A 19 -6.86 -18.44 -0.73
CA ARG A 19 -6.09 -17.20 -0.51
C ARG A 19 -6.49 -16.58 0.83
N SER A 20 -5.51 -16.21 1.64
CA SER A 20 -5.74 -15.47 2.89
C SER A 20 -6.43 -14.13 2.69
N SER A 21 -6.31 -13.54 1.48
CA SER A 21 -7.02 -12.29 1.13
C SER A 21 -8.54 -12.42 1.14
N GLU A 22 -9.07 -13.65 1.03
CA GLU A 22 -10.52 -13.91 1.14
C GLU A 22 -11.06 -13.68 2.57
N LEU A 23 -10.17 -13.59 3.58
CA LEU A 23 -10.53 -13.21 4.95
C LEU A 23 -10.66 -11.69 5.15
N MET A 24 -10.07 -10.90 4.26
CA MET A 24 -10.09 -9.45 4.40
C MET A 24 -11.53 -8.94 4.25
N GLY A 25 -11.96 -8.09 5.19
CA GLY A 25 -13.32 -7.58 5.26
C GLY A 25 -14.35 -8.51 5.95
N LEU A 26 -14.02 -9.81 6.18
CA LEU A 26 -14.88 -10.72 6.95
C LEU A 26 -14.59 -10.67 8.44
N ALA A 27 -13.34 -10.40 8.81
CA ALA A 27 -12.92 -10.25 10.20
C ALA A 27 -11.91 -9.11 10.32
N HIS A 28 -12.17 -8.22 11.28
CA HIS A 28 -11.22 -7.17 11.64
C HIS A 28 -10.47 -7.66 12.88
N VAL A 29 -9.15 -7.80 12.74
CA VAL A 29 -8.30 -8.26 13.84
C VAL A 29 -7.40 -7.11 14.27
N ILE A 30 -7.55 -6.69 15.52
CA ILE A 30 -6.67 -5.72 16.16
C ILE A 30 -5.72 -6.51 17.06
N PHE A 31 -4.45 -6.42 16.77
CA PHE A 31 -3.40 -7.02 17.59
C PHE A 31 -2.39 -5.93 17.96
N PHE A 32 -2.09 -5.82 19.25
CA PHE A 32 -1.07 -4.91 19.73
C PHE A 32 0.10 -5.69 20.32
N SER A 33 1.30 -5.31 19.91
CA SER A 33 2.55 -5.86 20.43
C SER A 33 3.61 -4.77 20.63
N PRO A 34 4.64 -4.99 21.46
CA PRO A 34 5.75 -4.03 21.59
C PRO A 34 6.47 -3.71 20.28
N GLU A 35 6.40 -4.60 19.28
CA GLU A 35 6.94 -4.41 17.94
C GLU A 35 6.24 -3.28 17.17
N ASP A 36 5.00 -2.95 17.52
CA ASP A 36 4.23 -1.87 16.86
C ASP A 36 4.85 -0.48 17.10
N LEU A 37 5.68 -0.36 18.13
CA LEU A 37 6.52 0.83 18.33
C LEU A 37 7.48 1.09 17.16
N LYS A 38 7.71 0.12 16.29
CA LYS A 38 8.48 0.27 15.05
C LYS A 38 7.85 1.29 14.10
N ILE A 39 6.54 1.51 14.16
CA ILE A 39 5.83 2.53 13.38
C ILE A 39 6.42 3.92 13.64
N ILE A 40 6.81 4.19 14.88
CA ILE A 40 7.40 5.46 15.30
C ILE A 40 8.93 5.44 15.12
N LYS A 41 9.59 4.35 15.51
CA LYS A 41 11.05 4.26 15.54
C LYS A 41 11.69 4.02 14.18
N ASN A 42 11.00 3.31 13.29
CA ASN A 42 11.53 2.92 12.00
C ASN A 42 11.13 3.90 10.88
N GLY A 43 11.67 3.66 9.69
CA GLY A 43 11.47 4.50 8.52
C GLY A 43 10.06 4.41 7.90
N PRO A 44 9.84 5.15 6.79
CA PRO A 44 8.53 5.24 6.11
C PRO A 44 7.95 3.91 5.64
N SER A 45 8.76 2.90 5.42
CA SER A 45 8.31 1.56 4.98
C SER A 45 7.37 0.90 5.99
N GLU A 46 7.67 1.02 7.30
CA GLU A 46 6.81 0.46 8.34
C GLU A 46 5.47 1.22 8.44
N ARG A 47 5.51 2.54 8.32
CA ARG A 47 4.28 3.37 8.28
C ARG A 47 3.41 3.04 7.08
N ARG A 48 4.00 2.88 5.88
CA ARG A 48 3.26 2.45 4.68
C ARG A 48 2.68 1.05 4.85
N ARG A 49 3.44 0.14 5.43
CA ARG A 49 2.98 -1.22 5.72
C ARG A 49 1.76 -1.21 6.66
N PHE A 50 1.83 -0.43 7.73
CA PHE A 50 0.71 -0.27 8.66
C PHE A 50 -0.54 0.25 7.94
N VAL A 51 -0.45 1.39 7.24
CA VAL A 51 -1.58 1.98 6.51
C VAL A 51 -2.16 1.00 5.50
N ASN A 52 -1.31 0.27 4.76
CA ASN A 52 -1.78 -0.72 3.80
C ASN A 52 -2.51 -1.88 4.48
N MET A 53 -2.01 -2.35 5.62
CA MET A 53 -2.60 -3.47 6.35
C MET A 53 -4.00 -3.09 6.87
N GLU A 54 -4.12 -1.91 7.47
CA GLU A 54 -5.40 -1.43 7.99
C GLU A 54 -6.40 -1.17 6.85
N LEU A 55 -5.99 -0.46 5.80
CA LEU A 55 -6.87 -0.19 4.66
C LEU A 55 -7.31 -1.47 3.94
N CYS A 56 -6.44 -2.46 3.79
CA CYS A 56 -6.82 -3.73 3.19
C CYS A 56 -7.87 -4.51 4.02
N GLN A 57 -7.92 -4.31 5.33
CA GLN A 57 -8.96 -4.89 6.17
C GLN A 57 -10.30 -4.13 6.07
N LEU A 58 -10.22 -2.81 5.94
CA LEU A 58 -11.38 -1.92 5.97
C LEU A 58 -12.05 -1.75 4.59
N ASP A 59 -11.27 -1.85 3.51
CA ASP A 59 -11.70 -1.48 2.17
C ASP A 59 -11.26 -2.52 1.12
N PRO A 60 -12.18 -3.39 0.68
CA PRO A 60 -11.89 -4.37 -0.36
C PRO A 60 -11.46 -3.77 -1.71
N LEU A 61 -11.90 -2.55 -2.03
CA LEU A 61 -11.48 -1.85 -3.26
C LEU A 61 -10.02 -1.41 -3.14
N TYR A 62 -9.62 -0.91 -1.97
CA TYR A 62 -8.21 -0.59 -1.73
C TYR A 62 -7.31 -1.82 -1.84
N LEU A 63 -7.73 -2.95 -1.30
CA LEU A 63 -7.01 -4.22 -1.43
C LEU A 63 -6.82 -4.61 -2.89
N TYR A 64 -7.89 -4.49 -3.68
CA TYR A 64 -7.84 -4.76 -5.13
C TYR A 64 -6.88 -3.80 -5.85
N ASP A 65 -7.05 -2.49 -5.64
CA ASP A 65 -6.23 -1.46 -6.30
C ASP A 65 -4.75 -1.62 -5.93
N LEU A 66 -4.44 -1.92 -4.67
CA LEU A 66 -3.06 -2.17 -4.21
C LEU A 66 -2.46 -3.43 -4.86
N ALA A 67 -3.25 -4.49 -5.00
CA ALA A 67 -2.80 -5.72 -5.64
C ALA A 67 -2.51 -5.51 -7.14
N GLU A 68 -3.41 -4.81 -7.85
CA GLU A 68 -3.21 -4.50 -9.27
C GLU A 68 -2.07 -3.50 -9.48
N TYR A 69 -1.93 -2.48 -8.63
CA TYR A 69 -0.78 -1.58 -8.64
C TYR A 69 0.55 -2.34 -8.56
N ASN A 70 0.69 -3.23 -7.59
CA ASN A 70 1.91 -4.01 -7.42
C ASN A 70 2.19 -4.94 -8.61
N LYS A 71 1.16 -5.52 -9.19
CA LYS A 71 1.26 -6.35 -10.39
C LYS A 71 1.71 -5.54 -11.61
N VAL A 72 1.10 -4.38 -11.83
CA VAL A 72 1.47 -3.45 -12.91
C VAL A 72 2.90 -2.96 -12.72
N LEU A 73 3.29 -2.54 -11.52
CA LEU A 73 4.64 -2.11 -11.18
C LEU A 73 5.68 -3.19 -11.49
N MET A 74 5.39 -4.44 -11.13
CA MET A 74 6.27 -5.57 -11.44
C MET A 74 6.42 -5.78 -12.96
N GLN A 75 5.33 -5.68 -13.72
CA GLN A 75 5.37 -5.83 -15.18
C GLN A 75 6.11 -4.67 -15.85
N ARG A 76 5.87 -3.42 -15.39
CA ARG A 76 6.60 -2.24 -15.85
C ARG A 76 8.11 -2.40 -15.62
N ASN A 77 8.52 -2.79 -14.42
CA ASN A 77 9.93 -3.00 -14.10
C ASN A 77 10.57 -4.15 -14.93
N LYS A 78 9.79 -5.20 -15.24
CA LYS A 78 10.23 -6.26 -16.15
C LYS A 78 10.42 -5.72 -17.56
N LEU A 79 9.49 -4.91 -18.06
CA LEU A 79 9.57 -4.29 -19.38
C LEU A 79 10.78 -3.32 -19.45
N LEU A 80 11.01 -2.49 -18.45
CA LEU A 80 12.18 -1.60 -18.40
C LEU A 80 13.50 -2.37 -18.57
N LYS A 81 13.63 -3.54 -17.93
CA LYS A 81 14.78 -4.44 -18.12
C LYS A 81 14.87 -4.99 -19.55
N GLN A 82 13.74 -5.26 -20.21
CA GLN A 82 13.73 -5.76 -21.58
C GLN A 82 14.07 -4.65 -22.60
N ILE A 83 13.64 -3.42 -22.37
CA ILE A 83 13.94 -2.26 -23.23
C ILE A 83 15.45 -2.04 -23.34
N SER A 84 16.22 -2.28 -22.25
CA SER A 84 17.69 -2.15 -22.30
C SER A 84 18.35 -3.09 -23.34
N PHE A 85 17.70 -4.20 -23.72
CA PHE A 85 18.16 -5.14 -24.76
C PHE A 85 17.40 -4.99 -26.09
N SER A 86 16.18 -4.43 -26.05
CA SER A 86 15.28 -4.33 -27.21
C SER A 86 14.54 -2.98 -27.16
N PRO A 87 15.17 -1.89 -27.63
CA PRO A 87 14.60 -0.53 -27.55
C PRO A 87 13.23 -0.36 -28.24
N SER A 88 12.90 -1.20 -29.21
CA SER A 88 11.60 -1.20 -29.90
C SER A 88 10.40 -1.44 -28.98
N LEU A 89 10.64 -2.04 -27.81
CA LEU A 89 9.60 -2.29 -26.81
C LEU A 89 9.20 -1.03 -26.01
N GLU A 90 9.94 0.07 -26.14
CA GLU A 90 9.65 1.31 -25.40
C GLU A 90 8.23 1.84 -25.68
N SER A 91 7.74 1.69 -26.90
CA SER A 91 6.38 2.11 -27.26
C SER A 91 5.27 1.42 -26.45
N THR A 92 5.55 0.27 -25.86
CA THR A 92 4.59 -0.47 -25.04
C THR A 92 4.59 -0.03 -23.57
N LEU A 93 5.52 0.84 -23.18
CA LEU A 93 5.65 1.30 -21.79
C LEU A 93 4.43 2.11 -21.36
N SER A 94 3.86 2.90 -22.26
CA SER A 94 2.69 3.75 -22.00
C SER A 94 1.49 2.97 -21.46
N ILE A 95 1.28 1.73 -21.90
CA ILE A 95 0.17 0.87 -21.44
C ILE A 95 0.31 0.58 -19.94
N TRP A 96 1.53 0.34 -19.48
CA TRP A 96 1.81 0.11 -18.06
C TRP A 96 1.80 1.39 -17.26
N ASP A 97 2.25 2.50 -17.86
CA ASP A 97 2.22 3.84 -17.26
C ASP A 97 0.77 4.26 -16.95
N GLU A 98 -0.14 4.16 -17.92
CA GLU A 98 -1.57 4.46 -17.74
C GLU A 98 -2.19 3.67 -16.57
N LYS A 99 -1.91 2.37 -16.54
CA LYS A 99 -2.42 1.51 -15.46
C LYS A 99 -1.81 1.84 -14.09
N LEU A 100 -0.52 2.17 -14.07
CA LEU A 100 0.17 2.54 -12.83
C LEU A 100 -0.38 3.87 -12.28
N ILE A 101 -0.66 4.83 -13.17
CA ILE A 101 -1.29 6.10 -12.82
C ILE A 101 -2.70 5.85 -12.25
N GLU A 102 -3.52 5.07 -12.95
CA GLU A 102 -4.89 4.77 -12.54
C GLU A 102 -4.96 4.24 -11.11
N TYR A 103 -4.19 3.19 -10.81
CA TYR A 103 -4.21 2.58 -9.48
C TYR A 103 -3.44 3.41 -8.44
N GLY A 104 -2.36 4.06 -8.85
CA GLY A 104 -1.54 4.91 -7.97
C GLY A 104 -2.33 6.09 -7.41
N GLU A 105 -3.08 6.79 -8.25
CA GLU A 105 -3.95 7.90 -7.83
C GLU A 105 -5.01 7.46 -6.82
N LYS A 106 -5.69 6.34 -7.08
CA LYS A 106 -6.69 5.79 -6.15
C LYS A 106 -6.09 5.48 -4.77
N ILE A 107 -4.90 4.87 -4.76
CA ILE A 107 -4.17 4.55 -3.54
C ILE A 107 -3.79 5.81 -2.76
N ILE A 108 -3.27 6.84 -3.42
CA ILE A 108 -2.87 8.10 -2.79
C ILE A 108 -4.08 8.77 -2.14
N VAL A 109 -5.18 8.91 -2.88
CA VAL A 109 -6.41 9.54 -2.38
C VAL A 109 -6.94 8.78 -1.16
N ARG A 110 -6.99 7.45 -1.23
CA ARG A 110 -7.54 6.64 -0.14
C ARG A 110 -6.67 6.67 1.12
N ARG A 111 -5.35 6.70 0.95
CA ARG A 111 -4.42 6.87 2.08
C ARG A 111 -4.57 8.25 2.74
N GLN A 112 -4.72 9.31 1.95
CA GLN A 112 -4.96 10.65 2.48
C GLN A 112 -6.22 10.67 3.37
N GLN A 113 -7.34 10.16 2.84
CA GLN A 113 -8.60 10.08 3.59
C GLN A 113 -8.44 9.30 4.90
N PHE A 114 -7.78 8.15 4.84
CA PHE A 114 -7.55 7.33 6.03
C PHE A 114 -6.72 8.05 7.08
N VAL A 115 -5.63 8.72 6.69
CA VAL A 115 -4.77 9.44 7.63
C VAL A 115 -5.50 10.66 8.23
N ASP A 116 -6.33 11.36 7.45
CA ASP A 116 -7.16 12.46 7.94
C ASP A 116 -8.21 11.99 8.97
N GLU A 117 -8.78 10.81 8.78
CA GLU A 117 -9.67 10.17 9.76
C GLU A 117 -8.91 9.73 11.00
N LEU A 118 -7.75 9.11 10.81
CA LEU A 118 -6.87 8.65 11.89
C LEU A 118 -6.40 9.80 12.75
N ASP A 119 -6.05 10.95 12.16
CA ASP A 119 -5.60 12.14 12.89
C ASP A 119 -6.62 12.62 13.91
N LYS A 120 -7.91 12.63 13.54
CA LYS A 120 -9.01 13.01 14.46
C LYS A 120 -9.09 12.09 15.68
N ILE A 121 -8.94 10.77 15.43
CA ILE A 121 -8.99 9.75 16.48
C ILE A 121 -7.77 9.87 17.40
N VAL A 122 -6.57 9.97 16.81
CA VAL A 122 -5.30 10.08 17.54
C VAL A 122 -5.30 11.34 18.40
N LEU A 123 -5.75 12.48 17.88
CA LEU A 123 -5.85 13.73 18.62
C LEU A 123 -6.77 13.58 19.86
N GLN A 124 -7.93 12.95 19.69
CA GLN A 124 -8.87 12.75 20.80
C GLN A 124 -8.30 11.79 21.86
N VAL A 125 -7.68 10.69 21.43
CA VAL A 125 -7.05 9.73 22.34
C VAL A 125 -5.88 10.38 23.10
N ALA A 126 -5.04 11.14 22.42
CA ALA A 126 -3.90 11.84 23.02
C ALA A 126 -4.36 12.84 24.09
N LYS A 127 -5.37 13.65 23.79
CA LYS A 127 -5.97 14.58 24.77
C LYS A 127 -6.45 13.87 26.03
N ASN A 128 -7.17 12.76 25.86
CA ASN A 128 -7.69 11.99 26.99
C ASN A 128 -6.57 11.38 27.84
N LEU A 129 -5.51 10.88 27.22
CA LEU A 129 -4.39 10.25 27.93
C LEU A 129 -3.50 11.26 28.66
N THR A 130 -3.29 12.44 28.08
CA THR A 130 -2.35 13.44 28.61
C THR A 130 -3.02 14.50 29.46
N GLY A 131 -4.35 14.46 29.61
CA GLY A 131 -5.13 15.54 30.26
C GLY A 131 -4.99 16.86 29.49
N GLU A 132 -5.06 16.80 28.16
CA GLU A 132 -4.96 17.94 27.22
C GLU A 132 -3.59 18.65 27.19
N LYS A 133 -2.56 18.04 27.80
CA LYS A 133 -1.21 18.64 27.85
C LYS A 133 -0.42 18.49 26.56
N GLU A 134 -0.76 17.51 25.73
CA GLU A 134 -0.05 17.23 24.48
C GLU A 134 -1.02 17.19 23.29
N ILE A 135 -0.57 17.73 22.17
CA ILE A 135 -1.26 17.69 20.89
C ILE A 135 -0.44 16.82 19.95
N ILE A 136 -1.00 15.69 19.55
CA ILE A 136 -0.41 14.81 18.55
C ILE A 136 -1.13 15.05 17.22
N LYS A 137 -0.37 15.13 16.15
CA LYS A 137 -0.87 15.27 14.77
C LYS A 137 -0.27 14.19 13.87
N THR A 138 -1.12 13.58 13.09
CA THR A 138 -0.75 12.64 12.03
C THR A 138 -0.92 13.31 10.68
N LEU A 139 0.11 13.21 9.82
CA LEU A 139 0.10 13.81 8.49
C LEU A 139 0.45 12.76 7.46
N TYR A 140 -0.24 12.82 6.31
CA TYR A 140 0.14 12.06 5.13
C TYR A 140 1.08 12.92 4.28
N GLU A 141 2.30 12.44 4.11
CA GLU A 141 3.32 13.07 3.27
C GLU A 141 3.67 12.10 2.15
N PRO A 142 2.90 12.08 1.05
CA PRO A 142 3.20 11.24 -0.10
C PRO A 142 4.42 11.79 -0.85
N ASP A 143 5.19 10.92 -1.48
CA ASP A 143 6.26 11.29 -2.40
C ASP A 143 5.69 12.06 -3.62
N VAL A 144 4.50 11.65 -4.06
CA VAL A 144 3.74 12.30 -5.13
C VAL A 144 2.32 12.54 -4.63
N SER A 145 1.84 13.77 -4.72
CA SER A 145 0.46 14.12 -4.35
C SER A 145 -0.55 13.66 -5.41
N ALA A 146 -1.81 13.48 -4.99
CA ALA A 146 -2.91 13.17 -5.88
C ALA A 146 -3.01 14.20 -7.02
N GLY A 147 -3.28 13.70 -8.24
CA GLY A 147 -3.35 14.50 -9.46
C GLY A 147 -1.99 14.84 -10.10
N ASN A 148 -0.88 14.46 -9.46
CA ASN A 148 0.47 14.70 -9.97
C ASN A 148 1.23 13.42 -10.33
N PHE A 149 0.62 12.24 -10.20
CA PHE A 149 1.30 10.98 -10.42
C PHE A 149 1.74 10.80 -11.88
N GLU A 150 0.90 11.17 -12.84
CA GLU A 150 1.23 11.15 -14.26
C GLU A 150 2.47 12.00 -14.57
N LYS A 151 2.47 13.23 -14.09
CA LYS A 151 3.60 14.17 -14.28
C LYS A 151 4.88 13.62 -13.66
N ALA A 152 4.81 13.16 -12.42
CA ALA A 152 5.97 12.60 -11.71
C ALA A 152 6.52 11.35 -12.41
N LEU A 153 5.64 10.48 -12.93
CA LEU A 153 6.03 9.29 -13.67
C LEU A 153 6.70 9.65 -15.00
N ALA A 154 6.17 10.65 -15.71
CA ALA A 154 6.77 11.16 -16.95
C ALA A 154 8.16 11.77 -16.71
N GLU A 155 8.31 12.58 -15.66
CA GLU A 155 9.59 13.18 -15.26
C GLU A 155 10.63 12.12 -14.82
N SER A 156 10.19 11.01 -14.25
CA SER A 156 11.09 9.93 -13.81
C SER A 156 11.50 8.98 -14.94
N LYS A 157 10.90 9.05 -16.13
CA LYS A 157 11.03 8.05 -17.21
C LYS A 157 12.49 7.77 -17.57
N GLU A 158 13.31 8.78 -17.79
CA GLU A 158 14.73 8.61 -18.15
C GLU A 158 15.51 7.91 -17.04
N ARG A 159 15.25 8.31 -15.79
CA ARG A 159 15.85 7.68 -14.61
C ARG A 159 15.43 6.21 -14.50
N ASP A 160 14.13 5.93 -14.67
CA ASP A 160 13.57 4.59 -14.59
C ASP A 160 14.16 3.66 -15.67
N MET A 161 14.33 4.19 -16.88
CA MET A 161 14.99 3.46 -17.97
C MET A 161 16.46 3.16 -17.66
N LYS A 162 17.18 4.12 -17.09
CA LYS A 162 18.59 3.97 -16.70
C LYS A 162 18.79 2.93 -15.60
N PHE A 163 17.91 2.93 -14.59
CA PHE A 163 18.01 2.01 -13.44
C PHE A 163 17.17 0.74 -13.62
N CYS A 164 16.43 0.61 -14.72
CA CYS A 164 15.50 -0.50 -15.00
C CYS A 164 14.48 -0.74 -13.87
N SER A 165 14.03 0.32 -13.23
CA SER A 165 13.11 0.30 -12.08
C SER A 165 12.40 1.65 -11.94
N THR A 166 11.14 1.57 -11.55
CA THR A 166 10.30 2.71 -11.18
C THR A 166 10.68 3.24 -9.83
#